data_0ae8f73f37450221826d08e44fcb68c1
#
_entry.id   0ae8f73f37450221826d08e44fcb68c1
#
_cell.length_a   1.000
_cell.length_b   1.000
_cell.length_c   1.000
_cell.angle_alpha   90.00
_cell.angle_beta   90.00
_cell.angle_gamma   90.00
#
_symmetry.space_group_name_H-M   'P 1'
#
loop_
_entity.id
_entity.type
_entity.pdbx_description
1 polymer ?
#
loop_
_entity_poly.entity_id
_entity_poly.type
_entity_poly.pdbx_seq_one_letter_code
_entity_poly.pdbx_strand_id
1 'polypeptide(L)'
;MKIDFKERIPQLIALVGVLVVVLAIVIGFAVSKNRQVNDLKEQYTIEKQELEDEYEAISLQYEGFKFSVQNDSLLYKLQNEQAKVQRLQEELRMTKASDQKEIKRLKDELTTLRKVLRSYIVQIDSLNRLNEQLRAENKQITQQYRETSRTLNQVAKEREQLSEKVSLAAQLNAVNISVKAVNDRGKEQKRLSRSTRFVISFTIARNITAEPGERTIYARILAPDGNVLTKSSANTFRYENRDIQYSVKRVVEYGGEETPVTMYWDIQEYLMPGTYKTDLFADGNLIGSFSFKMDE
;
A
#
# COMPACT_ATOMS: atom_id res chain seq x y z
N MET A 1 -124.39 -23.33 -29.65
CA MET A 1 -123.25 -22.48 -30.09
C MET A 1 -122.25 -23.36 -30.80
N LYS A 2 -122.34 -23.48 -32.11
CA LYS A 2 -121.38 -24.26 -32.91
C LYS A 2 -120.12 -23.43 -33.06
N ILE A 3 -119.07 -23.90 -32.52
CA ILE A 3 -117.75 -23.25 -32.66
C ILE A 3 -117.22 -23.72 -34.04
N ASP A 4 -117.13 -22.83 -35.01
CA ASP A 4 -116.60 -23.11 -36.35
C ASP A 4 -115.12 -23.26 -36.32
N PHE A 5 -114.68 -24.53 -36.18
CA PHE A 5 -113.25 -24.96 -36.04
C PHE A 5 -112.44 -24.72 -37.34
N LYS A 6 -113.13 -24.52 -38.51
CA LYS A 6 -112.46 -24.51 -39.82
C LYS A 6 -111.77 -23.17 -40.16
N GLU A 7 -112.18 -22.04 -39.59
CA GLU A 7 -111.52 -20.74 -39.80
C GLU A 7 -110.36 -20.48 -38.84
N ARG A 8 -110.28 -21.17 -37.71
CA ARG A 8 -109.17 -21.01 -36.75
C ARG A 8 -107.93 -21.83 -37.02
N ILE A 9 -107.99 -22.84 -37.89
CA ILE A 9 -106.85 -23.74 -38.23
C ILE A 9 -105.73 -22.96 -38.94
N PRO A 10 -105.94 -22.09 -39.95
CA PRO A 10 -104.88 -21.30 -40.58
C PRO A 10 -104.19 -20.30 -39.62
N GLN A 11 -104.99 -19.71 -38.72
CA GLN A 11 -104.47 -18.78 -37.72
C GLN A 11 -103.59 -19.51 -36.69
N LEU A 12 -103.95 -20.77 -36.26
CA LEU A 12 -103.17 -21.58 -35.38
C LEU A 12 -101.87 -22.05 -36.06
N ILE A 13 -101.85 -22.39 -37.34
CA ILE A 13 -100.69 -22.77 -38.12
C ILE A 13 -99.72 -21.57 -38.25
N ALA A 14 -100.27 -20.40 -38.53
CA ALA A 14 -99.49 -19.15 -38.60
C ALA A 14 -98.82 -18.81 -37.21
N LEU A 15 -99.53 -18.98 -36.10
CA LEU A 15 -99.06 -18.76 -34.78
C LEU A 15 -97.97 -19.76 -34.40
N VAL A 16 -98.15 -21.04 -34.73
CA VAL A 16 -97.11 -22.08 -34.55
C VAL A 16 -95.92 -21.81 -35.42
N GLY A 17 -96.09 -21.30 -36.69
CA GLY A 17 -94.99 -20.92 -37.57
C GLY A 17 -94.14 -19.77 -36.97
N VAL A 18 -94.83 -18.72 -36.43
CA VAL A 18 -94.15 -17.63 -35.75
C VAL A 18 -93.39 -18.12 -34.47
N LEU A 19 -94.01 -19.02 -33.73
CA LEU A 19 -93.40 -19.54 -32.52
C LEU A 19 -92.14 -20.39 -32.86
N VAL A 20 -92.11 -21.20 -33.92
CA VAL A 20 -90.94 -21.93 -34.38
C VAL A 20 -89.86 -20.96 -34.88
N VAL A 21 -90.18 -19.87 -35.57
CA VAL A 21 -89.20 -18.86 -36.00
C VAL A 21 -88.58 -18.17 -34.74
N VAL A 22 -89.43 -17.76 -33.78
CA VAL A 22 -88.89 -17.18 -32.50
C VAL A 22 -88.02 -18.16 -31.78
N LEU A 23 -88.40 -19.43 -31.71
CA LEU A 23 -87.60 -20.47 -31.04
C LEU A 23 -86.22 -20.69 -31.76
N ALA A 24 -86.22 -20.66 -33.07
CA ALA A 24 -85.01 -20.75 -33.90
C ALA A 24 -84.07 -19.57 -33.65
N ILE A 25 -84.60 -18.34 -33.54
CA ILE A 25 -83.87 -17.13 -33.22
C ILE A 25 -83.24 -17.26 -31.79
N VAL A 26 -84.01 -17.67 -30.81
CA VAL A 26 -83.57 -17.83 -29.41
C VAL A 26 -82.47 -18.88 -29.31
N ILE A 27 -82.65 -20.02 -29.99
CA ILE A 27 -81.60 -21.06 -30.08
C ILE A 27 -80.33 -20.55 -30.73
N GLY A 28 -80.45 -19.86 -31.91
CA GLY A 28 -79.34 -19.23 -32.60
C GLY A 28 -78.56 -18.24 -31.69
N PHE A 29 -79.31 -17.39 -30.99
CA PHE A 29 -78.73 -16.44 -30.06
C PHE A 29 -78.04 -17.13 -28.84
N ALA A 30 -78.70 -18.17 -28.28
CA ALA A 30 -78.12 -18.94 -27.22
C ALA A 30 -76.81 -19.70 -27.62
N VAL A 31 -76.77 -20.27 -28.81
CA VAL A 31 -75.55 -20.91 -29.38
C VAL A 31 -74.45 -19.90 -29.64
N SER A 32 -74.78 -18.71 -30.23
CA SER A 32 -73.83 -17.64 -30.45
C SER A 32 -73.23 -17.13 -29.13
N LYS A 33 -74.06 -16.91 -28.11
CA LYS A 33 -73.61 -16.49 -26.77
C LYS A 33 -72.76 -17.56 -26.10
N ASN A 34 -73.09 -18.84 -26.21
CA ASN A 34 -72.30 -19.93 -25.66
C ASN A 34 -70.92 -20.04 -26.33
N ARG A 35 -70.84 -19.84 -27.67
CA ARG A 35 -69.56 -19.76 -28.40
C ARG A 35 -68.70 -18.60 -27.87
N GLN A 36 -69.28 -17.38 -27.78
CA GLN A 36 -68.55 -16.21 -27.24
C GLN A 36 -68.04 -16.45 -25.81
N VAL A 37 -68.79 -17.12 -24.93
CA VAL A 37 -68.37 -17.45 -23.57
C VAL A 37 -67.24 -18.49 -23.57
N ASN A 38 -67.30 -19.47 -24.49
CA ASN A 38 -66.24 -20.46 -24.60
C ASN A 38 -64.95 -19.86 -25.16
N ASP A 39 -65.03 -19.03 -26.21
CA ASP A 39 -63.88 -18.31 -26.76
C ASP A 39 -63.23 -17.38 -25.72
N LEU A 40 -64.06 -16.69 -24.93
CA LEU A 40 -63.57 -15.85 -23.81
C LEU A 40 -62.91 -16.63 -22.70
N LYS A 41 -63.44 -17.82 -22.36
CA LYS A 41 -62.79 -18.74 -21.37
C LYS A 41 -61.47 -19.25 -21.87
N GLU A 42 -61.38 -19.61 -23.15
CA GLU A 42 -60.14 -20.03 -23.77
C GLU A 42 -59.10 -18.91 -23.77
N GLN A 43 -59.48 -17.68 -24.12
CA GLN A 43 -58.57 -16.52 -24.02
C GLN A 43 -58.06 -16.28 -22.61
N TYR A 44 -58.91 -16.35 -21.58
CA TYR A 44 -58.52 -16.21 -20.21
C TYR A 44 -57.59 -17.35 -19.73
N THR A 45 -57.74 -18.53 -20.24
CA THR A 45 -56.86 -19.68 -19.93
C THR A 45 -55.50 -19.48 -20.56
N ILE A 46 -55.45 -19.00 -21.80
CA ILE A 46 -54.19 -18.69 -22.49
C ILE A 46 -53.47 -17.55 -21.77
N GLU A 47 -54.15 -16.45 -21.45
CA GLU A 47 -53.55 -15.30 -20.73
C GLU A 47 -52.98 -15.72 -19.37
N LYS A 48 -53.67 -16.60 -18.64
CA LYS A 48 -53.17 -17.14 -17.38
C LYS A 48 -51.90 -17.96 -17.59
N GLN A 49 -51.91 -18.82 -18.61
CA GLN A 49 -50.74 -19.69 -18.95
C GLN A 49 -49.51 -18.86 -19.33
N GLU A 50 -49.70 -17.83 -20.20
CA GLU A 50 -48.62 -16.92 -20.55
C GLU A 50 -48.05 -16.23 -19.34
N LEU A 51 -48.89 -15.81 -18.39
CA LEU A 51 -48.45 -15.17 -17.15
C LEU A 51 -47.70 -16.16 -16.21
N GLU A 52 -48.10 -17.43 -16.16
CA GLU A 52 -47.37 -18.47 -15.42
C GLU A 52 -45.97 -18.68 -16.01
N ASP A 53 -45.86 -18.75 -17.34
CA ASP A 53 -44.55 -18.88 -18.03
C ASP A 53 -43.66 -17.69 -17.82
N GLU A 54 -44.22 -16.47 -17.76
CA GLU A 54 -43.49 -15.23 -17.45
C GLU A 54 -42.99 -15.18 -16.01
N TYR A 55 -43.75 -15.70 -15.05
CA TYR A 55 -43.33 -15.80 -13.64
C TYR A 55 -42.18 -16.84 -13.48
N GLU A 56 -42.25 -17.96 -14.20
CA GLU A 56 -41.19 -18.97 -14.23
C GLU A 56 -39.90 -18.39 -14.80
N ALA A 57 -39.98 -17.69 -15.94
CA ALA A 57 -38.84 -17.06 -16.56
C ALA A 57 -38.15 -16.03 -15.63
N ILE A 58 -38.91 -15.22 -14.91
CA ILE A 58 -38.37 -14.29 -13.91
C ILE A 58 -37.74 -15.02 -12.73
N SER A 59 -38.38 -16.09 -12.24
CA SER A 59 -37.82 -16.89 -11.14
C SER A 59 -36.45 -17.45 -11.48
N LEU A 60 -36.29 -18.00 -12.70
CA LEU A 60 -35.01 -18.50 -13.20
C LEU A 60 -33.96 -17.38 -13.34
N GLN A 61 -34.36 -16.19 -13.77
CA GLN A 61 -33.45 -15.04 -13.84
C GLN A 61 -32.94 -14.62 -12.44
N TYR A 62 -33.82 -14.52 -11.44
CA TYR A 62 -33.41 -14.23 -10.06
C TYR A 62 -32.44 -15.28 -9.52
N GLU A 63 -32.67 -16.55 -9.83
CA GLU A 63 -31.79 -17.64 -9.41
C GLU A 63 -30.41 -17.53 -10.10
N GLY A 64 -30.37 -17.26 -11.40
CA GLY A 64 -29.12 -17.09 -12.14
C GLY A 64 -28.25 -15.96 -11.61
N PHE A 65 -28.86 -14.83 -11.23
CA PHE A 65 -28.12 -13.69 -10.69
C PHE A 65 -27.54 -13.91 -9.29
N LYS A 66 -28.08 -14.82 -8.49
CA LYS A 66 -27.49 -15.16 -7.17
C LYS A 66 -26.05 -15.63 -7.27
N PHE A 67 -25.70 -16.36 -8.32
CA PHE A 67 -24.34 -16.89 -8.52
C PHE A 67 -23.33 -15.82 -8.97
N SER A 68 -23.81 -14.69 -9.49
CA SER A 68 -22.95 -13.60 -9.98
C SER A 68 -22.72 -12.48 -8.96
N VAL A 69 -23.41 -12.53 -7.81
CA VAL A 69 -23.37 -11.49 -6.78
C VAL A 69 -22.45 -11.91 -5.64
N GLN A 70 -21.41 -11.10 -5.40
CA GLN A 70 -20.47 -11.28 -4.27
C GLN A 70 -20.80 -10.35 -3.08
N ASN A 71 -21.88 -9.56 -3.18
CA ASN A 71 -22.29 -8.62 -2.14
C ASN A 71 -23.44 -9.21 -1.33
N ASP A 72 -23.22 -9.48 -0.05
CA ASP A 72 -24.20 -10.11 0.84
C ASP A 72 -25.52 -9.34 0.97
N SER A 73 -25.46 -8.02 1.00
CA SER A 73 -26.66 -7.16 1.07
C SER A 73 -27.53 -7.29 -0.18
N LEU A 74 -26.89 -7.32 -1.36
CA LEU A 74 -27.59 -7.47 -2.64
C LEU A 74 -28.10 -8.90 -2.81
N LEU A 75 -27.33 -9.89 -2.37
CA LEU A 75 -27.75 -11.29 -2.35
C LEU A 75 -29.02 -11.47 -1.48
N TYR A 76 -29.03 -10.89 -0.29
CA TYR A 76 -30.21 -10.94 0.58
C TYR A 76 -31.46 -10.30 -0.07
N LYS A 77 -31.29 -9.16 -0.72
CA LYS A 77 -32.39 -8.51 -1.46
C LYS A 77 -32.91 -9.38 -2.62
N LEU A 78 -32.03 -9.98 -3.41
CA LEU A 78 -32.38 -10.90 -4.48
C LEU A 78 -33.14 -12.13 -3.97
N GLN A 79 -32.73 -12.68 -2.81
CA GLN A 79 -33.42 -13.82 -2.18
C GLN A 79 -34.86 -13.44 -1.73
N ASN A 80 -35.02 -12.25 -1.15
CA ASN A 80 -36.33 -11.79 -0.74
C ASN A 80 -37.27 -11.57 -1.93
N GLU A 81 -36.78 -10.97 -3.00
CA GLU A 81 -37.58 -10.79 -4.22
C GLU A 81 -37.89 -12.13 -4.90
N GLN A 82 -36.97 -13.07 -4.92
CA GLN A 82 -37.22 -14.42 -5.42
C GLN A 82 -38.32 -15.12 -4.60
N ALA A 83 -38.30 -15.01 -3.28
CA ALA A 83 -39.37 -15.56 -2.43
C ALA A 83 -40.74 -14.90 -2.73
N LYS A 84 -40.73 -13.59 -3.05
CA LYS A 84 -41.95 -12.89 -3.50
C LYS A 84 -42.44 -13.44 -4.85
N VAL A 85 -41.55 -13.66 -5.82
CA VAL A 85 -41.90 -14.27 -7.11
C VAL A 85 -42.55 -15.65 -6.91
N GLN A 86 -41.97 -16.50 -6.09
CA GLN A 86 -42.49 -17.85 -5.82
C GLN A 86 -43.89 -17.78 -5.18
N ARG A 87 -44.08 -16.89 -4.22
CA ARG A 87 -45.38 -16.72 -3.60
C ARG A 87 -46.46 -16.23 -4.60
N LEU A 88 -46.13 -15.27 -5.46
CA LEU A 88 -47.07 -14.77 -6.47
C LEU A 88 -47.35 -15.79 -7.58
N GLN A 89 -46.36 -16.66 -7.90
CA GLN A 89 -46.55 -17.77 -8.82
C GLN A 89 -47.55 -18.81 -8.26
N GLU A 90 -47.44 -19.13 -6.96
CA GLU A 90 -48.38 -20.03 -6.28
C GLU A 90 -49.78 -19.41 -6.24
N GLU A 91 -49.92 -18.12 -5.93
CA GLU A 91 -51.15 -17.38 -5.96
C GLU A 91 -51.80 -17.41 -7.36
N LEU A 92 -51.04 -17.23 -8.42
CA LEU A 92 -51.49 -17.32 -9.79
C LEU A 92 -52.02 -18.72 -10.14
N ARG A 93 -51.34 -19.78 -9.70
CA ARG A 93 -51.78 -21.17 -9.89
C ARG A 93 -53.12 -21.43 -9.28
N MET A 94 -53.39 -20.87 -8.05
CA MET A 94 -54.66 -21.01 -7.33
C MET A 94 -55.76 -20.11 -7.89
N THR A 95 -55.43 -19.06 -8.63
CA THR A 95 -56.38 -18.12 -9.21
C THR A 95 -57.12 -18.72 -10.42
N LYS A 96 -58.48 -18.61 -10.44
CA LYS A 96 -59.27 -19.04 -11.62
C LYS A 96 -58.99 -18.14 -12.82
N ALA A 97 -58.89 -18.71 -13.98
CA ALA A 97 -58.70 -17.94 -15.25
C ALA A 97 -59.78 -16.92 -15.50
N SER A 98 -60.99 -17.11 -14.96
CA SER A 98 -62.13 -16.15 -15.08
C SER A 98 -62.03 -14.95 -14.14
N ASP A 99 -61.10 -14.98 -13.13
CA ASP A 99 -60.94 -13.86 -12.20
C ASP A 99 -59.96 -12.83 -12.78
N GLN A 100 -60.46 -12.07 -13.73
CA GLN A 100 -59.71 -11.06 -14.50
C GLN A 100 -59.12 -9.96 -13.63
N LYS A 101 -59.75 -9.63 -12.50
CA LYS A 101 -59.25 -8.60 -11.58
C LYS A 101 -57.95 -9.07 -10.93
N GLU A 102 -57.93 -10.31 -10.50
CA GLU A 102 -56.78 -10.90 -9.85
C GLU A 102 -55.64 -11.19 -10.86
N ILE A 103 -55.95 -11.67 -12.05
CA ILE A 103 -54.98 -11.86 -13.15
C ILE A 103 -54.30 -10.51 -13.48
N LYS A 104 -55.10 -9.41 -13.59
CA LYS A 104 -54.56 -8.07 -13.85
C LYS A 104 -53.62 -7.62 -12.69
N ARG A 105 -54.01 -7.81 -11.44
CA ARG A 105 -53.18 -7.47 -10.28
C ARG A 105 -51.84 -8.19 -10.33
N LEU A 106 -51.84 -9.50 -10.58
CA LEU A 106 -50.64 -10.33 -10.70
C LEU A 106 -49.76 -9.89 -11.88
N LYS A 107 -50.35 -9.46 -12.98
CA LYS A 107 -49.63 -8.91 -14.14
C LYS A 107 -48.92 -7.59 -13.81
N ASP A 108 -49.55 -6.72 -13.03
CA ASP A 108 -48.99 -5.45 -12.57
C ASP A 108 -47.82 -5.71 -11.57
N GLU A 109 -48.01 -6.69 -10.68
CA GLU A 109 -46.92 -7.15 -9.76
C GLU A 109 -45.70 -7.72 -10.53
N LEU A 110 -45.93 -8.55 -11.57
CA LEU A 110 -44.90 -9.05 -12.45
C LEU A 110 -44.13 -7.91 -13.13
N THR A 111 -44.84 -6.89 -13.62
CA THR A 111 -44.20 -5.70 -14.20
C THR A 111 -43.29 -5.00 -13.20
N THR A 112 -43.72 -4.90 -11.96
CA THR A 112 -42.94 -4.33 -10.87
C THR A 112 -41.69 -5.18 -10.57
N LEU A 113 -41.84 -6.49 -10.49
CA LEU A 113 -40.71 -7.42 -10.29
C LEU A 113 -39.66 -7.32 -11.39
N ARG A 114 -40.11 -7.16 -12.67
CA ARG A 114 -39.19 -6.94 -13.79
C ARG A 114 -38.42 -5.62 -13.67
N LYS A 115 -39.05 -4.55 -13.21
CA LYS A 115 -38.36 -3.25 -12.97
C LYS A 115 -37.31 -3.39 -11.88
N VAL A 116 -37.64 -4.07 -10.77
CA VAL A 116 -36.72 -4.32 -9.66
C VAL A 116 -35.54 -5.17 -10.12
N LEU A 117 -35.79 -6.25 -10.87
CA LEU A 117 -34.74 -7.11 -11.42
C LEU A 117 -33.77 -6.34 -12.32
N ARG A 118 -34.29 -5.50 -13.24
CA ARG A 118 -33.45 -4.62 -14.07
C ARG A 118 -32.57 -3.69 -13.24
N SER A 119 -33.13 -3.12 -12.17
CA SER A 119 -32.36 -2.28 -11.25
C SER A 119 -31.21 -3.04 -10.59
N TYR A 120 -31.44 -4.30 -10.20
CA TYR A 120 -30.39 -5.14 -9.63
C TYR A 120 -29.30 -5.52 -10.65
N ILE A 121 -29.68 -5.80 -11.89
CA ILE A 121 -28.70 -6.06 -12.97
C ILE A 121 -27.76 -4.86 -13.14
N VAL A 122 -28.31 -3.64 -13.22
CA VAL A 122 -27.49 -2.44 -13.34
C VAL A 122 -26.57 -2.24 -12.13
N GLN A 123 -27.05 -2.55 -10.91
CA GLN A 123 -26.23 -2.48 -9.70
C GLN A 123 -25.12 -3.51 -9.71
N ILE A 124 -25.39 -4.75 -10.12
CA ILE A 124 -24.40 -5.83 -10.26
C ILE A 124 -23.32 -5.42 -11.25
N ASP A 125 -23.68 -4.96 -12.42
CA ASP A 125 -22.72 -4.52 -13.45
C ASP A 125 -21.86 -3.36 -12.96
N SER A 126 -22.46 -2.39 -12.27
CA SER A 126 -21.73 -1.25 -11.70
C SER A 126 -20.74 -1.70 -10.63
N LEU A 127 -21.16 -2.61 -9.74
CA LEU A 127 -20.30 -3.17 -8.69
C LEU A 127 -19.16 -3.99 -9.28
N ASN A 128 -19.41 -4.79 -10.31
CA ASN A 128 -18.37 -5.58 -10.98
C ASN A 128 -17.33 -4.67 -11.64
N ARG A 129 -17.76 -3.66 -12.39
CA ARG A 129 -16.85 -2.66 -12.98
C ARG A 129 -16.01 -1.94 -11.94
N LEU A 130 -16.63 -1.49 -10.85
CA LEU A 130 -15.90 -0.85 -9.75
C LEU A 130 -14.90 -1.79 -9.11
N ASN A 131 -15.25 -3.05 -8.93
CA ASN A 131 -14.35 -4.07 -8.35
C ASN A 131 -13.14 -4.32 -9.27
N GLU A 132 -13.36 -4.42 -10.58
CA GLU A 132 -12.27 -4.55 -11.56
C GLU A 132 -11.36 -3.32 -11.57
N GLN A 133 -11.94 -2.12 -11.54
CA GLN A 133 -11.18 -0.87 -11.45
C GLN A 133 -10.34 -0.83 -10.17
N LEU A 134 -10.93 -1.11 -9.01
CA LEU A 134 -10.23 -1.12 -7.74
C LEU A 134 -9.11 -2.17 -7.68
N ARG A 135 -9.32 -3.34 -8.31
CA ARG A 135 -8.26 -4.37 -8.44
C ARG A 135 -7.11 -3.87 -9.30
N ALA A 136 -7.40 -3.19 -10.42
CA ALA A 136 -6.37 -2.61 -11.28
C ALA A 136 -5.59 -1.50 -10.56
N GLU A 137 -6.28 -0.59 -9.88
CA GLU A 137 -5.67 0.47 -9.08
C GLU A 137 -4.81 -0.09 -7.94
N ASN A 138 -5.29 -1.08 -7.19
CA ASN A 138 -4.53 -1.75 -6.13
C ASN A 138 -3.25 -2.41 -6.67
N LYS A 139 -3.33 -3.05 -7.85
CA LYS A 139 -2.16 -3.62 -8.50
C LYS A 139 -1.14 -2.54 -8.86
N GLN A 140 -1.60 -1.43 -9.43
CA GLN A 140 -0.76 -0.29 -9.79
C GLN A 140 -0.09 0.34 -8.56
N ILE A 141 -0.88 0.62 -7.51
CA ILE A 141 -0.38 1.16 -6.24
C ILE A 141 0.67 0.22 -5.62
N THR A 142 0.40 -1.09 -5.63
CA THR A 142 1.34 -2.09 -5.11
C THR A 142 2.65 -2.10 -5.88
N GLN A 143 2.60 -1.95 -7.19
CA GLN A 143 3.80 -1.85 -8.03
C GLN A 143 4.58 -0.57 -7.74
N GLN A 144 3.91 0.58 -7.70
CA GLN A 144 4.52 1.88 -7.35
C GLN A 144 5.16 1.85 -5.96
N TYR A 145 4.47 1.27 -4.98
CA TYR A 145 5.01 1.12 -3.63
C TYR A 145 6.29 0.29 -3.61
N ARG A 146 6.33 -0.84 -4.35
CA ARG A 146 7.52 -1.70 -4.45
C ARG A 146 8.68 -0.97 -5.13
N GLU A 147 8.43 -0.23 -6.20
CA GLU A 147 9.45 0.56 -6.92
C GLU A 147 9.99 1.67 -6.04
N THR A 148 9.11 2.44 -5.40
CA THR A 148 9.50 3.51 -4.46
C THR A 148 10.31 2.96 -3.29
N SER A 149 9.91 1.83 -2.71
CA SER A 149 10.65 1.18 -1.62
C SER A 149 12.04 0.72 -2.05
N ARG A 150 12.17 0.17 -3.28
CA ARG A 150 13.48 -0.22 -3.84
C ARG A 150 14.38 0.99 -4.04
N THR A 151 13.85 2.07 -4.64
CA THR A 151 14.58 3.31 -4.86
C THR A 151 15.02 3.94 -3.53
N LEU A 152 14.14 3.98 -2.53
CA LEU A 152 14.47 4.48 -1.20
C LEU A 152 15.63 3.70 -0.56
N ASN A 153 15.59 2.37 -0.62
CA ASN A 153 16.64 1.52 -0.08
C ASN A 153 17.97 1.70 -0.82
N GLN A 154 17.91 1.89 -2.13
CA GLN A 154 19.10 2.17 -2.95
C GLN A 154 19.71 3.52 -2.58
N VAL A 155 18.91 4.58 -2.52
CA VAL A 155 19.37 5.93 -2.14
C VAL A 155 19.93 5.95 -0.73
N ALA A 156 19.30 5.24 0.22
CA ALA A 156 19.81 5.11 1.59
C ALA A 156 21.19 4.45 1.62
N LYS A 157 21.38 3.37 0.87
CA LYS A 157 22.66 2.67 0.75
C LYS A 157 23.74 3.53 0.07
N GLU A 158 23.38 4.22 -0.99
CA GLU A 158 24.29 5.16 -1.68
C GLU A 158 24.71 6.30 -0.75
N ARG A 159 23.76 6.86 0.01
CA ARG A 159 24.04 7.90 1.01
C ARG A 159 25.02 7.41 2.08
N GLU A 160 24.82 6.21 2.61
CA GLU A 160 25.72 5.61 3.59
C GLU A 160 27.12 5.45 3.02
N GLN A 161 27.27 4.88 1.83
CA GLN A 161 28.57 4.71 1.16
C GLN A 161 29.25 6.05 0.86
N LEU A 162 28.48 7.06 0.43
CA LEU A 162 29.02 8.39 0.22
C LEU A 162 29.47 9.04 1.53
N SER A 163 28.69 8.91 2.59
CA SER A 163 29.04 9.43 3.92
C SER A 163 30.34 8.80 4.45
N GLU A 164 30.50 7.50 4.27
CA GLU A 164 31.74 6.80 4.64
C GLU A 164 32.94 7.30 3.83
N LYS A 165 32.80 7.43 2.51
CA LYS A 165 33.87 7.96 1.65
C LYS A 165 34.24 9.39 2.00
N VAL A 166 33.26 10.24 2.28
CA VAL A 166 33.49 11.63 2.70
C VAL A 166 34.21 11.65 4.06
N SER A 167 33.80 10.81 5.02
CA SER A 167 34.47 10.69 6.33
C SER A 167 35.93 10.26 6.18
N LEU A 168 36.23 9.29 5.32
CA LEU A 168 37.61 8.88 5.04
C LEU A 168 38.41 9.99 4.35
N ALA A 169 37.83 10.67 3.37
CA ALA A 169 38.47 11.78 2.66
C ALA A 169 38.71 13.01 3.56
N ALA A 170 37.87 13.20 4.58
CA ALA A 170 38.00 14.29 5.55
C ALA A 170 39.07 14.03 6.62
N GLN A 171 39.67 12.82 6.69
CA GLN A 171 40.72 12.56 7.67
C GLN A 171 41.93 13.46 7.44
N LEU A 172 42.43 14.05 8.51
CA LEU A 172 43.63 14.88 8.46
C LEU A 172 44.87 13.99 8.25
N ASN A 173 45.91 14.58 7.63
CA ASN A 173 47.18 13.90 7.42
C ASN A 173 48.31 14.82 7.87
N ALA A 174 49.22 14.33 8.70
CA ALA A 174 50.42 15.05 9.12
C ALA A 174 51.59 14.67 8.21
N VAL A 175 52.19 15.68 7.60
CA VAL A 175 53.37 15.57 6.73
C VAL A 175 54.54 16.33 7.32
N ASN A 176 55.73 16.09 6.82
CA ASN A 176 56.96 16.76 7.25
C ASN A 176 57.22 16.63 8.75
N ILE A 177 56.88 15.46 9.28
CA ILE A 177 57.01 15.17 10.73
C ILE A 177 58.50 15.10 11.08
N SER A 178 58.89 15.84 12.11
CA SER A 178 60.21 15.77 12.66
C SER A 178 60.15 15.86 14.19
N VAL A 179 60.98 15.09 14.87
CA VAL A 179 61.13 15.16 16.33
C VAL A 179 62.61 15.41 16.61
N LYS A 180 62.88 16.49 17.36
CA LYS A 180 64.22 16.87 17.76
C LYS A 180 64.30 17.00 19.26
N ALA A 181 65.34 16.42 19.83
CA ALA A 181 65.66 16.67 21.23
C ALA A 181 66.51 17.95 21.31
N VAL A 182 66.16 18.86 22.23
CA VAL A 182 66.86 20.14 22.42
C VAL A 182 67.24 20.35 23.88
N ASN A 183 68.27 21.14 24.09
CA ASN A 183 68.63 21.57 25.44
C ASN A 183 67.88 22.86 25.84
N ASP A 184 68.09 23.40 27.01
CA ASP A 184 67.47 24.63 27.53
C ASP A 184 67.68 25.86 26.65
N ARG A 185 68.72 25.88 25.83
CA ARG A 185 69.03 26.98 24.89
C ARG A 185 68.41 26.74 23.50
N GLY A 186 67.58 25.67 23.37
CA GLY A 186 66.94 25.30 22.09
C GLY A 186 67.87 24.65 21.06
N LYS A 187 69.09 24.34 21.43
CA LYS A 187 70.06 23.70 20.52
C LYS A 187 69.78 22.19 20.46
N GLU A 188 69.70 21.66 19.22
CA GLU A 188 69.50 20.24 18.96
C GLU A 188 70.61 19.36 19.55
N GLN A 189 70.19 18.27 20.21
CA GLN A 189 71.06 17.30 20.88
C GLN A 189 70.74 15.89 20.33
N LYS A 190 71.82 15.08 20.18
CA LYS A 190 71.64 13.66 19.84
C LYS A 190 71.68 12.76 21.07
N ARG A 191 72.21 13.28 22.21
CA ARG A 191 72.33 12.55 23.47
C ARG A 191 71.26 12.93 24.43
N LEU A 192 70.61 11.93 25.05
CA LEU A 192 69.57 12.15 26.05
C LEU A 192 70.10 12.93 27.27
N SER A 193 71.34 12.60 27.71
CA SER A 193 71.97 13.27 28.89
C SER A 193 72.10 14.78 28.77
N ARG A 194 72.00 15.35 27.57
CA ARG A 194 72.09 16.78 27.24
C ARG A 194 70.77 17.38 26.78
N SER A 195 69.71 16.59 26.73
CA SER A 195 68.39 16.97 26.23
C SER A 195 67.44 17.27 27.40
N THR A 196 66.70 18.36 27.25
CA THR A 196 65.68 18.77 28.27
C THR A 196 64.26 18.71 27.72
N ARG A 197 64.14 18.65 26.38
CA ARG A 197 62.81 18.71 25.73
C ARG A 197 62.83 18.00 24.39
N PHE A 198 61.74 17.33 24.05
CA PHE A 198 61.42 16.92 22.65
C PHE A 198 60.57 18.01 21.99
N VAL A 199 60.95 18.42 20.78
CA VAL A 199 60.19 19.34 19.90
C VAL A 199 59.67 18.53 18.76
N ILE A 200 58.35 18.41 18.68
CA ILE A 200 57.64 17.69 17.62
C ILE A 200 57.08 18.70 16.68
N SER A 201 57.56 18.76 15.43
CA SER A 201 57.12 19.68 14.42
C SER A 201 56.57 18.90 13.23
N PHE A 202 55.45 19.33 12.71
CA PHE A 202 54.78 18.75 11.53
C PHE A 202 53.86 19.76 10.86
N THR A 203 53.39 19.44 9.69
CA THR A 203 52.37 20.25 8.98
C THR A 203 51.16 19.38 8.79
N ILE A 204 49.99 19.86 9.20
CA ILE A 204 48.71 19.27 8.80
C ILE A 204 48.51 19.63 7.32
N ALA A 205 48.43 18.62 6.47
CA ALA A 205 48.26 18.80 5.03
C ALA A 205 46.93 19.46 4.68
N ARG A 206 46.90 20.17 3.55
CA ARG A 206 45.66 20.71 3.00
C ARG A 206 44.60 19.61 2.79
N ASN A 207 43.40 19.84 3.28
CA ASN A 207 42.27 18.94 3.07
C ASN A 207 40.98 19.74 2.91
N ILE A 208 40.50 19.87 1.68
CA ILE A 208 39.29 20.61 1.35
C ILE A 208 37.98 19.93 1.79
N THR A 209 38.05 18.63 2.14
CA THR A 209 36.88 17.85 2.60
C THR A 209 36.73 17.93 4.11
N ALA A 210 37.81 18.23 4.84
CA ALA A 210 37.76 18.40 6.29
C ALA A 210 37.09 19.74 6.62
N GLU A 211 36.11 19.72 7.52
CA GLU A 211 35.42 20.93 7.96
C GLU A 211 36.41 21.82 8.74
N PRO A 212 36.45 23.14 8.48
CA PRO A 212 37.24 24.10 9.26
C PRO A 212 36.78 24.12 10.73
N GLY A 213 37.73 24.31 11.62
CA GLY A 213 37.43 24.42 13.05
C GLY A 213 38.59 24.06 13.95
N GLU A 214 38.35 24.12 15.26
CA GLU A 214 39.33 23.67 16.26
C GLU A 214 39.50 22.17 16.23
N ARG A 215 40.78 21.75 16.20
CA ARG A 215 41.18 20.33 16.22
C ARG A 215 42.13 20.11 17.40
N THR A 216 41.86 19.06 18.18
CA THR A 216 42.79 18.62 19.24
C THR A 216 43.72 17.58 18.66
N ILE A 217 45.00 17.94 18.59
CA ILE A 217 46.06 17.02 18.17
C ILE A 217 46.68 16.37 19.41
N TYR A 218 46.77 15.06 19.40
CA TYR A 218 47.46 14.27 20.42
C TYR A 218 48.74 13.71 19.85
N ALA A 219 49.86 13.87 20.58
CA ALA A 219 51.11 13.20 20.27
C ALA A 219 51.40 12.14 21.34
N ARG A 220 51.64 10.93 20.90
CA ARG A 220 51.97 9.78 21.73
C ARG A 220 53.42 9.36 21.44
N ILE A 221 54.32 9.56 22.38
CA ILE A 221 55.73 9.20 22.25
C ILE A 221 55.90 7.85 22.92
N LEU A 222 56.34 6.85 22.17
CA LEU A 222 56.69 5.52 22.68
C LEU A 222 58.22 5.45 22.86
N ALA A 223 58.64 5.05 24.04
CA ALA A 223 60.01 4.77 24.37
C ALA A 223 60.48 3.43 23.74
N PRO A 224 61.78 3.14 23.69
CA PRO A 224 62.33 1.88 23.14
C PRO A 224 61.79 0.59 23.78
N ASP A 225 61.33 0.65 25.03
CA ASP A 225 60.68 -0.44 25.76
C ASP A 225 59.20 -0.60 25.46
N GLY A 226 58.62 0.26 24.57
CA GLY A 226 57.21 0.28 24.20
C GLY A 226 56.31 1.03 25.16
N ASN A 227 56.80 1.59 26.24
CA ASN A 227 56.03 2.40 27.17
C ASN A 227 55.74 3.80 26.59
N VAL A 228 54.59 4.35 26.93
CA VAL A 228 54.20 5.71 26.52
C VAL A 228 54.78 6.72 27.50
N LEU A 229 55.53 7.70 27.02
CA LEU A 229 55.99 8.81 27.83
C LEU A 229 54.76 9.71 28.17
N THR A 230 54.30 9.62 29.42
CA THR A 230 53.15 10.42 29.86
C THR A 230 53.36 11.00 31.25
N LYS A 231 52.89 12.22 31.48
CA LYS A 231 52.98 12.91 32.78
C LYS A 231 51.94 12.40 33.78
N SER A 232 50.89 11.72 33.31
CA SER A 232 49.81 11.15 34.12
C SER A 232 49.13 10.02 33.44
N SER A 233 48.77 8.97 34.15
CA SER A 233 47.97 7.86 33.65
C SER A 233 46.56 8.29 33.24
N ALA A 234 46.07 9.47 33.70
CA ALA A 234 44.80 10.05 33.35
C ALA A 234 44.82 10.76 31.99
N ASN A 235 46.00 10.97 31.39
CA ASN A 235 46.14 11.59 30.07
C ASN A 235 45.76 10.58 28.98
N THR A 236 44.48 10.41 28.75
CA THR A 236 43.91 9.48 27.75
C THR A 236 43.03 10.18 26.75
N PHE A 237 42.85 9.62 25.56
CA PHE A 237 41.89 9.99 24.52
C PHE A 237 41.35 8.73 23.81
N ARG A 238 40.19 8.89 23.18
CA ARG A 238 39.53 7.76 22.52
C ARG A 238 40.10 7.51 21.13
N TYR A 239 40.51 6.27 20.90
CA TYR A 239 40.99 5.77 19.61
C TYR A 239 40.47 4.33 19.39
N GLU A 240 39.83 4.06 18.26
CA GLU A 240 39.30 2.72 17.89
C GLU A 240 38.53 2.04 19.04
N ASN A 241 37.60 2.74 19.67
CA ASN A 241 36.76 2.24 20.77
C ASN A 241 37.49 1.92 22.10
N ARG A 242 38.72 2.34 22.26
CA ARG A 242 39.50 2.21 23.52
C ARG A 242 40.17 3.54 23.88
N ASP A 243 40.39 3.72 25.16
CA ASP A 243 41.14 4.87 25.65
C ASP A 243 42.64 4.56 25.67
N ILE A 244 43.44 5.36 24.97
CA ILE A 244 44.88 5.24 24.92
C ILE A 244 45.54 6.48 25.49
N GLN A 245 46.74 6.32 26.06
CA GLN A 245 47.50 7.41 26.69
C GLN A 245 48.17 8.28 25.62
N TYR A 246 48.27 9.59 25.90
CA TYR A 246 49.07 10.53 25.14
C TYR A 246 50.15 11.21 25.95
N SER A 247 51.20 11.66 25.26
CA SER A 247 52.31 12.40 25.88
C SER A 247 51.98 13.88 26.01
N VAL A 248 51.53 14.49 24.95
CA VAL A 248 51.17 15.90 24.87
C VAL A 248 49.98 16.12 23.92
N LYS A 249 49.17 17.10 24.22
CA LYS A 249 48.05 17.55 23.34
C LYS A 249 48.16 19.02 23.03
N ARG A 250 47.67 19.44 21.90
CA ARG A 250 47.56 20.84 21.50
C ARG A 250 46.27 21.03 20.70
N VAL A 251 45.56 22.11 20.99
CA VAL A 251 44.43 22.58 20.15
C VAL A 251 44.99 23.51 19.07
N VAL A 252 44.58 23.28 17.85
CA VAL A 252 44.94 24.07 16.67
C VAL A 252 43.70 24.45 15.90
N GLU A 253 43.66 25.64 15.33
CA GLU A 253 42.63 26.04 14.40
C GLU A 253 43.02 25.60 13.00
N TYR A 254 42.19 24.78 12.38
CA TYR A 254 42.43 24.24 11.03
C TYR A 254 41.43 24.83 10.05
N GLY A 255 41.91 25.55 9.05
CA GLY A 255 41.07 26.23 8.04
C GLY A 255 40.99 25.52 6.69
N GLY A 256 41.36 24.23 6.61
CA GLY A 256 41.41 23.50 5.33
C GLY A 256 42.71 23.64 4.56
N GLU A 257 43.58 24.57 4.94
CA GLU A 257 44.87 24.80 4.32
C GLU A 257 46.03 24.20 5.13
N GLU A 258 47.22 24.17 4.53
CA GLU A 258 48.42 23.68 5.24
C GLU A 258 48.65 24.46 6.54
N THR A 259 48.73 23.73 7.64
CA THR A 259 48.84 24.32 8.98
C THR A 259 50.05 23.77 9.71
N PRO A 260 51.11 24.55 9.93
CA PRO A 260 52.28 24.13 10.69
C PRO A 260 51.97 24.03 12.17
N VAL A 261 52.35 22.96 12.79
CA VAL A 261 52.12 22.69 14.22
C VAL A 261 53.42 22.30 14.88
N THR A 262 53.69 22.87 16.07
CA THR A 262 54.80 22.47 16.92
C THR A 262 54.30 22.14 18.34
N MET A 263 54.72 21.03 18.85
CA MET A 263 54.37 20.52 20.20
C MET A 263 55.63 20.29 20.99
N TYR A 264 55.56 20.46 22.32
CA TYR A 264 56.70 20.36 23.21
C TYR A 264 56.40 19.35 24.29
N TRP A 265 57.40 18.45 24.53
CA TRP A 265 57.34 17.53 25.66
C TRP A 265 58.61 17.67 26.49
N ASP A 266 58.51 18.11 27.75
CA ASP A 266 59.64 18.27 28.63
C ASP A 266 60.05 16.96 29.23
N ILE A 267 61.36 16.64 29.16
CA ILE A 267 61.96 15.44 29.70
C ILE A 267 62.09 15.65 31.21
N GLN A 268 61.31 14.90 31.99
CA GLN A 268 61.29 14.95 33.45
C GLN A 268 61.69 13.61 34.11
N GLU A 269 61.93 12.62 33.31
CA GLU A 269 62.27 11.27 33.74
C GLU A 269 63.52 10.78 33.05
N TYR A 270 64.13 9.72 33.59
CA TYR A 270 65.25 9.05 32.95
C TYR A 270 64.77 8.32 31.68
N LEU A 271 65.39 8.64 30.58
CA LEU A 271 65.08 8.05 29.27
C LEU A 271 66.20 7.09 28.86
N MET A 272 65.84 5.93 28.34
CA MET A 272 66.77 4.94 27.82
C MET A 272 67.21 5.27 26.38
N PRO A 273 68.49 5.10 26.03
CA PRO A 273 68.92 5.27 24.66
C PRO A 273 68.26 4.22 23.75
N GLY A 274 67.97 4.62 22.50
CA GLY A 274 67.30 3.73 21.57
C GLY A 274 66.40 4.46 20.57
N THR A 275 65.51 3.70 19.93
CA THR A 275 64.59 4.24 18.92
C THR A 275 63.25 4.58 19.59
N TYR A 276 62.84 5.82 19.48
CA TYR A 276 61.56 6.34 19.92
C TYR A 276 60.64 6.42 18.72
N LYS A 277 59.31 6.27 18.95
CA LYS A 277 58.27 6.45 17.95
C LYS A 277 57.27 7.48 18.41
N THR A 278 56.93 8.41 17.57
CA THR A 278 55.90 9.41 17.83
C THR A 278 54.74 9.20 16.90
N ASP A 279 53.58 8.89 17.44
CA ASP A 279 52.32 8.77 16.72
C ASP A 279 51.47 10.02 16.99
N LEU A 280 50.92 10.61 15.91
CA LEU A 280 50.08 11.82 15.93
C LEU A 280 48.63 11.44 15.63
N PHE A 281 47.70 11.95 16.42
CA PHE A 281 46.27 11.65 16.28
C PHE A 281 45.46 12.93 16.26
N ALA A 282 44.44 12.94 15.45
CA ALA A 282 43.41 13.98 15.42
C ALA A 282 42.05 13.32 15.10
N ASP A 283 40.96 13.85 15.67
CA ASP A 283 39.59 13.39 15.39
C ASP A 283 39.39 11.86 15.52
N GLY A 284 40.13 11.24 16.47
CA GLY A 284 40.08 9.80 16.67
C GLY A 284 40.82 8.95 15.63
N ASN A 285 41.60 9.56 14.74
CA ASN A 285 42.36 8.88 13.68
C ASN A 285 43.88 9.08 13.87
N LEU A 286 44.68 8.11 13.47
CA LEU A 286 46.11 8.25 13.36
C LEU A 286 46.40 9.11 12.09
N ILE A 287 47.01 10.28 12.26
CA ILE A 287 47.28 11.23 11.16
C ILE A 287 48.75 11.19 10.73
N GLY A 288 49.64 10.57 11.48
CA GLY A 288 51.02 10.45 11.09
C GLY A 288 51.87 9.72 12.16
N SER A 289 53.03 9.23 11.74
CA SER A 289 53.94 8.51 12.62
C SER A 289 55.39 8.82 12.19
N PHE A 290 56.26 8.95 13.17
CA PHE A 290 57.69 9.23 12.95
C PHE A 290 58.56 8.55 13.98
N SER A 291 59.63 7.92 13.55
CA SER A 291 60.62 7.29 14.44
C SER A 291 61.92 8.05 14.44
N PHE A 292 62.52 8.22 15.60
CA PHE A 292 63.82 8.90 15.77
C PHE A 292 64.72 8.15 16.76
N LYS A 293 66.00 8.27 16.60
CA LYS A 293 66.96 7.58 17.49
C LYS A 293 67.64 8.59 18.40
N MET A 294 67.80 8.22 19.67
CA MET A 294 68.55 8.96 20.67
C MET A 294 69.69 8.10 21.24
N ASP A 295 70.85 8.72 21.36
CA ASP A 295 72.03 8.11 21.94
C ASP A 295 72.10 8.45 23.45
N GLU A 296 72.94 7.77 24.17
CA GLU A 296 73.19 7.96 25.59
C GLU A 296 73.77 9.35 25.93
#